data_5927f6dbf07928e0750227c289638411
#
_entry.id   5927f6dbf07928e0750227c289638411
#
_cell.length_a   1.000
_cell.length_b   1.000
_cell.length_c   1.000
_cell.angle_alpha   90.00
_cell.angle_beta   90.00
_cell.angle_gamma   90.00
#
_symmetry.space_group_name_H-M   'P 1'
#
loop_
_entity.id
_entity.type
_entity.pdbx_description
1 polymer ?
#
loop_
_entity_poly.entity_id
_entity_poly.type
_entity_poly.pdbx_seq_one_letter_code
_entity_poly.pdbx_strand_id
1 'polypeptide(L)'
;SKYVDINLSEYKGIKSIAIRNTNTGTAFTISDFSALNPVQDLGYGPVNPVSVADDAIIKYEGITISRPSNKIDDVVPEITLNLHDKTEKTATISVKPDKESSKNTIIEFVGKYNQAIAELNILSQKKPEIIQELNYLTKEEQEEKGKKLGIFQSDFSLTNIKSNMASIISQNYVFSDTAKITMLSQIGIATNAGGFSGGYSQ
;
A
#
# COMPACT_ATOMS: atom_id res chain seq x y z
N SER A 1 -5.58 -8.85 59.24
CA SER A 1 -5.83 -9.58 57.99
C SER A 1 -4.53 -9.72 57.23
N LYS A 2 -4.31 -10.88 56.63
CA LYS A 2 -3.11 -11.15 55.84
C LYS A 2 -3.60 -11.49 54.43
N TYR A 3 -3.13 -10.80 53.43
CA TYR A 3 -3.38 -11.11 52.04
C TYR A 3 -2.33 -12.11 51.54
N VAL A 4 -2.76 -13.04 50.73
CA VAL A 4 -1.88 -14.02 50.12
C VAL A 4 -2.19 -14.00 48.60
N ASP A 5 -1.21 -13.60 47.82
CA ASP A 5 -1.28 -13.60 46.37
C ASP A 5 -0.63 -14.89 45.83
N ILE A 6 -1.32 -15.56 44.94
CA ILE A 6 -0.83 -16.75 44.29
C ILE A 6 -0.75 -16.49 42.80
N ASN A 7 0.43 -16.59 42.23
CA ASN A 7 0.64 -16.42 40.79
C ASN A 7 0.11 -17.63 40.03
N LEU A 8 -1.07 -17.52 39.44
CA LEU A 8 -1.72 -18.58 38.70
C LEU A 8 -1.10 -18.85 37.31
N SER A 9 -0.26 -17.98 36.81
CA SER A 9 0.39 -18.13 35.49
C SER A 9 1.36 -19.33 35.46
N GLU A 10 1.84 -19.75 36.62
CA GLU A 10 2.73 -20.90 36.75
C GLU A 10 2.00 -22.25 36.62
N TYR A 11 0.67 -22.25 36.66
CA TYR A 11 -0.16 -23.44 36.67
C TYR A 11 -1.06 -23.49 35.43
N LYS A 12 -0.84 -24.46 34.56
CA LYS A 12 -1.67 -24.64 33.36
C LYS A 12 -2.89 -25.51 33.64
N GLY A 13 -4.07 -25.04 33.21
CA GLY A 13 -5.30 -25.83 33.23
C GLY A 13 -5.90 -26.06 34.63
N ILE A 14 -5.85 -25.05 35.49
CA ILE A 14 -6.45 -25.12 36.85
C ILE A 14 -7.95 -25.36 36.72
N LYS A 15 -8.45 -26.44 37.33
CA LYS A 15 -9.89 -26.74 37.41
C LYS A 15 -10.48 -26.44 38.78
N SER A 16 -9.67 -26.44 39.82
CA SER A 16 -10.11 -26.17 41.20
C SER A 16 -8.95 -25.73 42.07
N ILE A 17 -9.24 -24.93 43.07
CA ILE A 17 -8.30 -24.53 44.13
C ILE A 17 -8.86 -25.08 45.46
N ALA A 18 -8.07 -25.83 46.18
CA ALA A 18 -8.45 -26.34 47.50
C ALA A 18 -7.58 -25.67 48.58
N ILE A 19 -8.22 -25.06 49.56
CA ILE A 19 -7.56 -24.48 50.71
C ILE A 19 -7.81 -25.33 51.94
N ARG A 20 -6.77 -25.79 52.59
CA ARG A 20 -6.85 -26.62 53.77
C ARG A 20 -6.20 -25.96 54.97
N ASN A 21 -6.90 -25.97 56.11
CA ASN A 21 -6.31 -25.62 57.39
C ASN A 21 -5.50 -26.79 57.92
N THR A 22 -4.20 -26.64 57.98
CA THR A 22 -3.29 -27.67 58.55
C THR A 22 -3.09 -27.52 60.04
N ASN A 23 -3.53 -26.41 60.63
CA ASN A 23 -3.48 -26.18 62.08
C ASN A 23 -4.89 -26.26 62.67
N THR A 24 -5.20 -27.41 63.27
CA THR A 24 -6.52 -27.72 63.84
C THR A 24 -6.83 -26.91 65.12
N GLY A 25 -5.84 -26.25 65.73
CA GLY A 25 -6.01 -25.41 66.92
C GLY A 25 -6.43 -23.97 66.63
N THR A 26 -6.48 -23.57 65.34
CA THR A 26 -6.79 -22.16 64.97
C THR A 26 -7.74 -22.16 63.79
N ALA A 27 -8.88 -21.51 63.93
CA ALA A 27 -9.80 -21.28 62.80
C ALA A 27 -9.32 -20.10 61.95
N PHE A 28 -9.49 -20.17 60.65
CA PHE A 28 -9.33 -19.02 59.74
C PHE A 28 -10.59 -18.85 58.88
N THR A 29 -10.84 -17.62 58.54
CA THR A 29 -11.95 -17.23 57.65
C THR A 29 -11.37 -16.59 56.39
N ILE A 30 -11.87 -16.96 55.25
CA ILE A 30 -11.59 -16.29 53.99
C ILE A 30 -12.76 -15.36 53.70
N SER A 31 -12.50 -14.06 53.67
CA SER A 31 -13.54 -13.04 53.45
C SER A 31 -13.68 -12.65 51.98
N ASP A 32 -12.58 -12.60 51.24
CA ASP A 32 -12.56 -12.14 49.88
C ASP A 32 -11.68 -13.04 49.02
N PHE A 33 -12.23 -13.52 47.93
CA PHE A 33 -11.51 -14.30 46.94
C PHE A 33 -11.74 -13.71 45.57
N SER A 34 -10.68 -13.22 44.93
CA SER A 34 -10.73 -12.64 43.58
C SER A 34 -9.62 -13.22 42.72
N ALA A 35 -9.92 -13.48 41.46
CA ALA A 35 -8.92 -13.80 40.44
C ALA A 35 -8.65 -12.53 39.63
N LEU A 36 -7.42 -12.07 39.63
CA LEU A 36 -6.98 -10.87 38.95
C LEU A 36 -6.16 -11.25 37.71
N ASN A 37 -6.38 -10.59 36.60
CA ASN A 37 -5.50 -10.67 35.45
C ASN A 37 -4.53 -9.48 35.50
N PRO A 38 -3.24 -9.68 35.85
CA PRO A 38 -2.30 -8.57 36.03
C PRO A 38 -2.01 -7.78 34.74
N VAL A 39 -2.39 -8.30 33.58
CA VAL A 39 -2.24 -7.61 32.30
C VAL A 39 -3.44 -6.69 31.99
N GLN A 40 -4.62 -7.02 32.51
CA GLN A 40 -5.85 -6.25 32.30
C GLN A 40 -6.27 -5.45 33.55
N ASP A 41 -5.84 -5.88 34.75
CA ASP A 41 -6.26 -5.30 36.01
C ASP A 41 -5.08 -4.52 36.63
N LEU A 42 -4.96 -3.26 36.28
CA LEU A 42 -3.94 -2.36 36.85
C LEU A 42 -4.26 -1.93 38.30
N GLY A 43 -5.20 -2.60 38.97
CA GLY A 43 -5.55 -2.34 40.37
C GLY A 43 -6.41 -1.10 40.64
N TYR A 44 -6.71 -0.30 39.64
CA TYR A 44 -7.53 0.90 39.75
C TYR A 44 -8.54 0.92 38.60
N GLY A 45 -9.69 0.31 38.79
CA GLY A 45 -10.82 0.47 37.89
C GLY A 45 -11.82 1.49 38.44
N PRO A 46 -12.49 2.30 37.59
CA PRO A 46 -13.58 3.16 38.04
C PRO A 46 -14.72 2.30 38.63
N VAL A 47 -15.27 2.70 39.76
CA VAL A 47 -16.35 1.97 40.46
C VAL A 47 -17.62 1.90 39.60
N ASN A 48 -17.84 2.91 38.73
CA ASN A 48 -18.95 2.96 37.77
C ASN A 48 -18.41 3.43 36.41
N PRO A 49 -17.78 2.55 35.62
CA PRO A 49 -17.27 2.95 34.31
C PRO A 49 -18.42 3.28 33.36
N VAL A 50 -18.34 4.41 32.69
CA VAL A 50 -19.28 4.81 31.62
C VAL A 50 -19.10 3.93 30.39
N SER A 51 -17.90 3.45 30.17
CA SER A 51 -17.56 2.47 29.14
C SER A 51 -16.41 1.57 29.62
N VAL A 52 -16.44 0.34 29.25
CA VAL A 52 -15.37 -0.64 29.46
C VAL A 52 -14.67 -0.89 28.14
N ALA A 53 -13.34 -0.95 28.17
CA ALA A 53 -12.58 -1.32 26.99
C ALA A 53 -12.91 -2.77 26.61
N ASP A 54 -13.22 -3.00 25.36
CA ASP A 54 -13.52 -4.30 24.80
C ASP A 54 -12.83 -4.45 23.45
N ASP A 55 -12.62 -5.67 23.01
CA ASP A 55 -12.03 -5.95 21.71
C ASP A 55 -12.98 -5.52 20.58
N ALA A 56 -12.38 -5.02 19.51
CA ALA A 56 -13.09 -4.78 18.28
C ALA A 56 -13.47 -6.11 17.63
N ILE A 57 -14.77 -6.32 17.38
CA ILE A 57 -15.29 -7.53 16.76
C ILE A 57 -15.83 -7.20 15.37
N ILE A 58 -15.29 -7.83 14.36
CA ILE A 58 -15.78 -7.76 12.99
C ILE A 58 -16.21 -9.14 12.48
N LYS A 59 -17.13 -9.16 11.54
CA LYS A 59 -17.48 -10.37 10.80
C LYS A 59 -17.10 -10.16 9.32
N TYR A 60 -16.05 -10.87 8.89
CA TYR A 60 -15.56 -10.80 7.52
C TYR A 60 -15.82 -12.13 6.81
N GLU A 61 -16.54 -12.10 5.71
CA GLU A 61 -16.95 -13.30 4.94
C GLU A 61 -17.57 -14.43 5.80
N GLY A 62 -18.33 -14.05 6.84
CA GLY A 62 -18.96 -15.00 7.75
C GLY A 62 -18.08 -15.44 8.94
N ILE A 63 -16.80 -15.09 8.96
CA ILE A 63 -15.85 -15.42 10.05
C ILE A 63 -15.83 -14.26 11.04
N THR A 64 -16.01 -14.57 12.32
CA THR A 64 -15.87 -13.58 13.40
C THR A 64 -14.41 -13.42 13.77
N ILE A 65 -13.92 -12.20 13.75
CA ILE A 65 -12.54 -11.83 14.06
C ILE A 65 -12.56 -10.80 15.19
N SER A 66 -11.77 -11.04 16.24
CA SER A 66 -11.56 -10.12 17.36
C SER A 66 -10.17 -9.53 17.30
N ARG A 67 -10.05 -8.24 17.57
CA ARG A 67 -8.77 -7.51 17.64
C ARG A 67 -8.79 -6.50 18.79
N PRO A 68 -7.67 -6.30 19.49
CA PRO A 68 -7.58 -5.36 20.62
C PRO A 68 -7.54 -3.89 20.19
N SER A 69 -7.70 -3.61 18.90
CA SER A 69 -7.65 -2.26 18.33
C SER A 69 -8.78 -2.05 17.33
N ASN A 70 -9.31 -0.84 17.27
CA ASN A 70 -10.24 -0.41 16.24
C ASN A 70 -9.59 -0.18 14.87
N LYS A 71 -8.25 -0.19 14.80
CA LYS A 71 -7.50 -0.16 13.56
C LYS A 71 -7.04 -1.60 13.25
N ILE A 72 -7.57 -2.15 12.16
CA ILE A 72 -7.34 -3.53 11.74
C ILE A 72 -6.71 -3.51 10.34
N ASP A 73 -5.49 -4.00 10.20
CA ASP A 73 -4.69 -3.99 8.96
C ASP A 73 -4.19 -5.38 8.53
N ASP A 74 -4.61 -6.41 9.24
CA ASP A 74 -4.16 -7.79 9.05
C ASP A 74 -5.24 -8.74 8.51
N VAL A 75 -6.44 -8.24 8.21
CA VAL A 75 -7.56 -9.07 7.75
C VAL A 75 -7.70 -9.06 6.23
N VAL A 76 -7.51 -7.90 5.62
CA VAL A 76 -7.56 -7.76 4.16
C VAL A 76 -6.23 -7.21 3.67
N PRO A 77 -5.51 -7.90 2.77
CA PRO A 77 -4.24 -7.41 2.27
C PRO A 77 -4.33 -5.98 1.74
N GLU A 78 -3.37 -5.14 2.11
CA GLU A 78 -3.23 -3.74 1.68
C GLU A 78 -4.40 -2.81 2.10
N ILE A 79 -5.31 -3.27 2.96
CA ILE A 79 -6.44 -2.46 3.44
C ILE A 79 -6.38 -2.34 4.95
N THR A 80 -6.49 -1.11 5.45
CA THR A 80 -6.69 -0.83 6.86
C THR A 80 -8.15 -0.47 7.13
N LEU A 81 -8.81 -1.23 8.00
CA LEU A 81 -10.14 -0.94 8.48
C LEU A 81 -10.05 -0.10 9.75
N ASN A 82 -10.66 1.09 9.75
CA ASN A 82 -10.80 1.93 10.94
C ASN A 82 -12.26 1.85 11.39
N LEU A 83 -12.47 1.24 12.55
CA LEU A 83 -13.80 1.07 13.12
C LEU A 83 -14.15 2.28 13.99
N HIS A 84 -15.31 2.88 13.74
CA HIS A 84 -15.77 4.06 14.48
C HIS A 84 -16.95 3.75 15.38
N ASP A 85 -17.84 2.86 14.91
CA ASP A 85 -19.06 2.52 15.63
C ASP A 85 -19.57 1.12 15.21
N LYS A 86 -20.57 0.62 15.95
CA LYS A 86 -21.25 -0.63 15.63
C LYS A 86 -22.16 -0.46 14.42
N THR A 87 -22.15 -1.45 13.52
CA THR A 87 -23.07 -1.48 12.39
C THR A 87 -24.32 -2.30 12.77
N GLU A 88 -25.51 -1.73 12.60
CA GLU A 88 -26.76 -2.45 12.81
C GLU A 88 -27.07 -3.44 11.67
N LYS A 89 -26.54 -3.16 10.49
CA LYS A 89 -26.69 -4.00 9.29
C LYS A 89 -25.32 -4.32 8.70
N THR A 90 -25.25 -5.42 7.96
CA THR A 90 -24.03 -5.75 7.21
C THR A 90 -23.67 -4.62 6.25
N ALA A 91 -22.47 -4.06 6.43
CA ALA A 91 -21.90 -3.09 5.51
C ALA A 91 -21.11 -3.83 4.43
N THR A 92 -21.34 -3.50 3.17
CA THR A 92 -20.55 -4.04 2.07
C THR A 92 -19.51 -3.03 1.66
N ILE A 93 -18.23 -3.39 1.77
CA ILE A 93 -17.10 -2.60 1.29
C ILE A 93 -16.72 -3.16 -0.08
N SER A 94 -16.77 -2.31 -1.11
CA SER A 94 -16.32 -2.66 -2.46
C SER A 94 -15.00 -1.98 -2.74
N VAL A 95 -13.93 -2.75 -2.84
CA VAL A 95 -12.61 -2.27 -3.27
C VAL A 95 -12.52 -2.46 -4.77
N LYS A 96 -12.31 -1.37 -5.49
CA LYS A 96 -12.15 -1.39 -6.95
C LYS A 96 -10.84 -0.70 -7.32
N PRO A 97 -10.11 -1.22 -8.32
CA PRO A 97 -8.95 -0.51 -8.82
C PRO A 97 -9.38 0.86 -9.38
N ASP A 98 -8.61 1.89 -9.07
CA ASP A 98 -8.78 3.22 -9.68
C ASP A 98 -8.22 3.19 -11.11
N LYS A 99 -9.11 2.89 -12.04
CA LYS A 99 -8.76 2.80 -13.46
C LYS A 99 -8.38 4.17 -14.05
N GLU A 100 -8.99 5.25 -13.56
CA GLU A 100 -8.72 6.59 -14.08
C GLU A 100 -7.35 7.08 -13.62
N SER A 101 -7.00 6.89 -12.36
CA SER A 101 -5.66 7.17 -11.86
C SER A 101 -4.60 6.35 -12.60
N SER A 102 -4.84 5.05 -12.80
CA SER A 102 -3.93 4.18 -13.55
C SER A 102 -3.74 4.65 -15.00
N LYS A 103 -4.83 5.01 -15.67
CA LYS A 103 -4.79 5.56 -17.04
C LYS A 103 -3.97 6.86 -17.09
N ASN A 104 -4.24 7.79 -16.18
CA ASN A 104 -3.54 9.08 -16.14
C ASN A 104 -2.03 8.89 -15.89
N THR A 105 -1.65 7.96 -15.02
CA THR A 105 -0.25 7.62 -14.78
C THR A 105 0.43 7.09 -16.04
N ILE A 106 -0.24 6.24 -16.81
CA ILE A 106 0.29 5.72 -18.08
C ILE A 106 0.44 6.85 -19.10
N ILE A 107 -0.56 7.74 -19.24
CA ILE A 107 -0.50 8.90 -20.15
C ILE A 107 0.67 9.81 -19.77
N GLU A 108 0.84 10.13 -18.50
CA GLU A 108 1.95 10.94 -18.03
C GLU A 108 3.30 10.27 -18.32
N PHE A 109 3.41 8.97 -18.06
CA PHE A 109 4.61 8.20 -18.37
C PHE A 109 4.97 8.27 -19.87
N VAL A 110 4.00 8.03 -20.75
CA VAL A 110 4.20 8.11 -22.21
C VAL A 110 4.59 9.53 -22.62
N GLY A 111 3.96 10.56 -22.04
CA GLY A 111 4.31 11.96 -22.28
C GLY A 111 5.76 12.27 -21.91
N LYS A 112 6.21 11.84 -20.72
CA LYS A 112 7.59 12.03 -20.28
C LYS A 112 8.60 11.27 -21.15
N TYR A 113 8.25 10.05 -21.53
CA TYR A 113 9.06 9.25 -22.44
C TYR A 113 9.23 9.96 -23.79
N ASN A 114 8.14 10.43 -24.39
CA ASN A 114 8.17 11.15 -25.67
C ASN A 114 9.00 12.41 -25.59
N GLN A 115 8.91 13.18 -24.50
CA GLN A 115 9.76 14.34 -24.27
C GLN A 115 11.26 13.96 -24.23
N ALA A 116 11.59 12.87 -23.52
CA ALA A 116 12.99 12.40 -23.44
C ALA A 116 13.51 11.96 -24.82
N ILE A 117 12.72 11.23 -25.60
CA ILE A 117 13.10 10.83 -26.97
C ILE A 117 13.25 12.05 -27.89
N ALA A 118 12.35 13.03 -27.79
CA ALA A 118 12.44 14.27 -28.56
C ALA A 118 13.75 15.04 -28.24
N GLU A 119 14.13 15.15 -26.97
CA GLU A 119 15.40 15.76 -26.56
C GLU A 119 16.60 15.02 -27.16
N LEU A 120 16.62 13.68 -27.05
CA LEU A 120 17.68 12.86 -27.63
C LEU A 120 17.78 13.05 -29.15
N ASN A 121 16.63 13.17 -29.83
CA ASN A 121 16.59 13.41 -31.28
C ASN A 121 17.08 14.82 -31.63
N ILE A 122 16.69 15.87 -30.88
CA ILE A 122 17.19 17.23 -31.06
C ILE A 122 18.73 17.27 -30.94
N LEU A 123 19.26 16.61 -29.92
CA LEU A 123 20.70 16.60 -29.67
C LEU A 123 21.50 15.79 -30.71
N SER A 124 20.91 14.68 -31.21
CA SER A 124 21.62 13.75 -32.10
C SER A 124 21.40 13.94 -33.58
N GLN A 125 20.40 14.76 -33.99
CA GLN A 125 20.03 14.92 -35.39
C GLN A 125 19.95 16.40 -35.79
N LYS A 126 20.41 16.72 -37.01
CA LYS A 126 20.28 18.06 -37.60
C LYS A 126 19.02 18.22 -38.46
N LYS A 127 17.84 17.95 -37.84
CA LYS A 127 16.55 18.01 -38.52
C LYS A 127 15.63 18.99 -37.81
N PRO A 128 15.42 20.23 -38.34
CA PRO A 128 14.55 21.22 -37.72
C PRO A 128 13.11 20.79 -37.57
N GLU A 129 12.63 19.88 -38.39
CA GLU A 129 11.28 19.30 -38.35
C GLU A 129 10.96 18.65 -37.01
N ILE A 130 11.96 18.08 -36.33
CA ILE A 130 11.80 17.51 -35.00
C ILE A 130 11.23 18.54 -34.01
N ILE A 131 11.76 19.76 -34.04
CA ILE A 131 11.32 20.82 -33.14
C ILE A 131 9.94 21.34 -33.54
N GLN A 132 9.65 21.43 -34.85
CA GLN A 132 8.37 21.92 -35.38
C GLN A 132 7.20 20.98 -35.02
N GLU A 133 7.44 19.69 -34.88
CA GLU A 133 6.44 18.71 -34.44
C GLU A 133 6.09 18.83 -32.95
N LEU A 134 6.94 19.46 -32.13
CA LEU A 134 6.74 19.59 -30.69
C LEU A 134 5.82 20.80 -30.38
N ASN A 135 4.53 20.58 -30.54
CA ASN A 135 3.48 21.58 -30.38
C ASN A 135 3.29 22.11 -28.94
N TYR A 136 3.95 21.51 -27.98
CA TYR A 136 3.95 21.94 -26.58
C TYR A 136 5.05 22.96 -26.26
N LEU A 137 5.96 23.25 -27.20
CA LEU A 137 7.02 24.24 -27.01
C LEU A 137 6.55 25.64 -27.42
N THR A 138 6.93 26.64 -26.63
CA THR A 138 6.80 28.04 -27.01
C THR A 138 7.80 28.40 -28.15
N LYS A 139 7.62 29.54 -28.80
CA LYS A 139 8.56 29.99 -29.84
C LYS A 139 9.97 30.19 -29.30
N GLU A 140 10.08 30.74 -28.10
CA GLU A 140 11.34 30.98 -27.41
C GLU A 140 12.06 29.64 -27.11
N GLU A 141 11.30 28.64 -26.63
CA GLU A 141 11.83 27.31 -26.38
C GLU A 141 12.25 26.62 -27.69
N GLN A 142 11.50 26.76 -28.76
CA GLN A 142 11.88 26.25 -30.10
C GLN A 142 13.19 26.84 -30.59
N GLU A 143 13.39 28.18 -30.42
CA GLU A 143 14.65 28.81 -30.76
C GLU A 143 15.83 28.30 -29.91
N GLU A 144 15.63 28.14 -28.61
CA GLU A 144 16.66 27.58 -27.74
C GLU A 144 17.02 26.15 -28.11
N LYS A 145 16.02 25.32 -28.41
CA LYS A 145 16.23 23.95 -28.87
C LYS A 145 16.94 23.93 -30.23
N GLY A 146 16.61 24.87 -31.13
CA GLY A 146 17.27 25.06 -32.41
C GLY A 146 18.77 25.24 -32.29
N LYS A 147 19.25 25.99 -31.29
CA LYS A 147 20.67 26.19 -31.02
C LYS A 147 21.39 24.87 -30.60
N LYS A 148 20.67 23.93 -30.07
CA LYS A 148 21.20 22.63 -29.63
C LYS A 148 21.04 21.51 -30.66
N LEU A 149 20.41 21.82 -31.79
CA LEU A 149 20.09 20.84 -32.83
C LEU A 149 21.34 20.18 -33.41
N GLY A 150 21.45 18.88 -33.20
CA GLY A 150 22.55 18.05 -33.70
C GLY A 150 23.94 18.35 -33.08
N ILE A 151 23.99 18.98 -31.90
CA ILE A 151 25.26 19.27 -31.21
C ILE A 151 26.06 18.00 -30.93
N PHE A 152 25.39 16.88 -30.74
CA PHE A 152 25.96 15.54 -30.54
C PHE A 152 25.65 14.63 -31.75
N GLN A 153 25.63 15.17 -32.93
CA GLN A 153 25.44 14.38 -34.17
C GLN A 153 26.51 13.29 -34.24
N SER A 154 26.10 12.05 -34.53
CA SER A 154 26.96 10.89 -34.62
C SER A 154 27.53 10.39 -33.27
N ASP A 155 27.01 10.86 -32.15
CA ASP A 155 27.34 10.28 -30.85
C ASP A 155 26.60 8.94 -30.66
N PHE A 156 27.40 7.87 -30.61
CA PHE A 156 26.87 6.51 -30.43
C PHE A 156 26.24 6.30 -29.05
N SER A 157 26.66 7.06 -28.02
CA SER A 157 26.11 6.94 -26.67
C SER A 157 24.64 7.35 -26.64
N LEU A 158 24.28 8.46 -27.31
CA LEU A 158 22.88 8.90 -27.41
C LEU A 158 22.02 7.92 -28.21
N THR A 159 22.58 7.34 -29.28
CA THR A 159 21.89 6.32 -30.05
C THR A 159 21.64 5.05 -29.23
N ASN A 160 22.62 4.62 -28.45
CA ASN A 160 22.49 3.47 -27.56
C ASN A 160 21.46 3.71 -26.44
N ILE A 161 21.46 4.90 -25.81
CA ILE A 161 20.46 5.26 -24.80
C ILE A 161 19.05 5.19 -25.40
N LYS A 162 18.86 5.78 -26.57
CA LYS A 162 17.55 5.75 -27.26
C LYS A 162 17.11 4.31 -27.58
N SER A 163 17.99 3.48 -28.08
CA SER A 163 17.71 2.08 -28.38
C SER A 163 17.37 1.28 -27.13
N ASN A 164 18.11 1.49 -26.04
CA ASN A 164 17.84 0.85 -24.75
C ASN A 164 16.47 1.28 -24.17
N MET A 165 16.17 2.58 -24.22
CA MET A 165 14.85 3.07 -23.79
C MET A 165 13.71 2.43 -24.60
N ALA A 166 13.84 2.35 -25.92
CA ALA A 166 12.86 1.70 -26.78
C ALA A 166 12.73 0.21 -26.46
N SER A 167 13.86 -0.49 -26.23
CA SER A 167 13.87 -1.90 -25.87
C SER A 167 13.14 -2.14 -24.55
N ILE A 168 13.44 -1.35 -23.52
CA ILE A 168 12.79 -1.46 -22.20
C ILE A 168 11.27 -1.31 -22.33
N ILE A 169 10.78 -0.31 -23.06
CA ILE A 169 9.33 -0.08 -23.20
C ILE A 169 8.64 -1.19 -24.00
N SER A 170 9.33 -1.77 -24.96
CA SER A 170 8.77 -2.80 -25.84
C SER A 170 8.84 -4.22 -25.27
N GLN A 171 9.48 -4.39 -24.10
CA GLN A 171 9.62 -5.70 -23.48
C GLN A 171 8.27 -6.23 -22.95
N ASN A 172 8.24 -7.55 -22.79
CA ASN A 172 7.15 -8.25 -22.14
C ASN A 172 7.41 -8.32 -20.63
N TYR A 173 6.52 -7.76 -19.83
CA TYR A 173 6.58 -7.74 -18.37
C TYR A 173 5.48 -8.61 -17.79
N VAL A 174 5.83 -9.78 -17.27
CA VAL A 174 4.91 -10.69 -16.61
C VAL A 174 4.94 -10.43 -15.11
N PHE A 175 3.89 -9.81 -14.58
CA PHE A 175 3.77 -9.47 -13.15
C PHE A 175 3.18 -10.61 -12.30
N SER A 176 2.42 -11.51 -12.93
CA SER A 176 1.83 -12.69 -12.29
C SER A 176 1.47 -13.73 -13.35
N ASP A 177 1.29 -14.98 -12.95
CA ASP A 177 0.88 -16.07 -13.83
C ASP A 177 -0.51 -15.86 -14.48
N THR A 178 -1.30 -14.96 -13.92
CA THR A 178 -2.65 -14.60 -14.40
C THR A 178 -2.67 -13.28 -15.16
N ALA A 179 -1.53 -12.62 -15.36
CA ALA A 179 -1.46 -11.33 -16.04
C ALA A 179 -1.89 -11.46 -17.50
N LYS A 180 -2.97 -10.78 -17.88
CA LYS A 180 -3.49 -10.73 -19.25
C LYS A 180 -2.83 -9.66 -20.10
N ILE A 181 -2.31 -8.61 -19.47
CA ILE A 181 -1.65 -7.48 -20.11
C ILE A 181 -0.20 -7.48 -19.64
N THR A 182 0.71 -7.61 -20.57
CA THR A 182 2.15 -7.72 -20.32
C THR A 182 2.98 -6.76 -21.16
N MET A 183 2.36 -6.09 -22.14
CA MET A 183 3.00 -5.13 -23.03
C MET A 183 2.12 -3.88 -23.20
N LEU A 184 2.75 -2.73 -23.38
CA LEU A 184 2.04 -1.47 -23.62
C LEU A 184 1.22 -1.49 -24.93
N SER A 185 1.67 -2.20 -25.94
CA SER A 185 0.93 -2.37 -27.21
C SER A 185 -0.44 -3.02 -27.05
N GLN A 186 -0.62 -3.86 -26.03
CA GLN A 186 -1.90 -4.54 -25.76
C GLN A 186 -2.97 -3.57 -25.20
N ILE A 187 -2.54 -2.41 -24.69
CA ILE A 187 -3.45 -1.34 -24.23
C ILE A 187 -3.54 -0.18 -25.21
N GLY A 188 -3.06 -0.39 -26.47
CA GLY A 188 -3.18 0.58 -27.54
C GLY A 188 -2.03 1.58 -27.64
N ILE A 189 -0.97 1.46 -26.84
CA ILE A 189 0.20 2.34 -26.90
C ILE A 189 1.17 1.76 -27.93
N ALA A 190 1.34 2.42 -29.05
CA ALA A 190 2.22 2.00 -30.13
C ALA A 190 3.25 3.09 -30.48
N THR A 191 4.33 2.68 -31.15
CA THR A 191 5.31 3.63 -31.67
C THR A 191 4.68 4.50 -32.75
N ASN A 192 4.88 5.81 -32.68
CA ASN A 192 4.51 6.73 -33.74
C ASN A 192 5.52 6.61 -34.88
N ALA A 193 5.18 5.82 -35.89
CA ALA A 193 6.04 5.55 -37.04
C ALA A 193 6.06 6.71 -38.06
N GLY A 194 5.18 7.71 -37.94
CA GLY A 194 4.99 8.75 -38.94
C GLY A 194 5.67 10.09 -38.66
N GLY A 195 6.25 10.28 -37.45
CA GLY A 195 6.83 11.57 -37.04
C GLY A 195 8.36 11.56 -36.94
N PHE A 196 8.98 12.73 -37.13
CA PHE A 196 10.42 12.89 -36.96
C PHE A 196 10.87 12.93 -35.50
N SER A 197 9.98 13.31 -34.59
CA SER A 197 10.27 13.34 -33.15
C SER A 197 10.46 11.94 -32.56
N GLY A 198 9.84 10.92 -33.14
CA GLY A 198 9.85 9.51 -32.70
C GLY A 198 9.29 9.40 -31.28
N GLY A 199 8.41 8.47 -31.05
CA GLY A 199 7.82 8.30 -29.72
C GLY A 199 6.67 7.29 -29.77
N TYR A 200 5.86 7.26 -28.71
CA TYR A 200 4.68 6.42 -28.63
C TYR A 200 3.42 7.28 -28.65
N SER A 201 2.35 6.76 -29.24
CA SER A 201 1.02 7.36 -29.23
C SER A 201 -0.01 6.36 -28.72
N GLN A 202 -1.14 6.88 -28.30
CA GLN A 202 -2.36 6.10 -27.98
C GLN A 202 -3.23 5.96 -29.20
#